data_4c033656192d91c366ff7c254c800d00
#
_entry.id   4c033656192d91c366ff7c254c800d00
#
_cell.length_a   1.000
_cell.length_b   1.000
_cell.length_c   1.000
_cell.angle_alpha   90.00
_cell.angle_beta   90.00
_cell.angle_gamma   90.00
#
_symmetry.space_group_name_H-M   'P 1'
#
loop_
_entity.id
_entity.type
_entity.pdbx_description
1 polymer ?
#
loop_
_entity_poly.entity_id
_entity_poly.type
_entity_poly.pdbx_seq_one_letter_code
_entity_poly.pdbx_strand_id
1 'polypeptide(L)'
;MAGRKTSIILLSVLLVIGVSVAIYSFTSSPKAVVTAERVIENKQETQNRFSLSDALPSSTEKLELLDHKYYVVGYNKKHKQAAYVAYLLTAEMVNENDNVSRKGIGFKKDYLLSDNYATKQDYTNSGYVRGHLCPSKDMCWSFASMKETFYMSNVSPQYQGFNDGLWKKLEGSVRKWAVENDSILVLCGPVLSSKKGEIGENKVSVCSKFYKIVVDISYPTYKMIAFIMDNTNIKGNIFRYCCNVREVERITGLDFFPSQDGNPLMDSLETVTDINLWR
;
A
#
# COMPACT_ATOMS: atom_id res chain seq x y z
N MET A 1 1.79 -39.61 -50.75
CA MET A 1 2.46 -40.10 -49.51
C MET A 1 2.59 -38.97 -48.52
N ALA A 2 1.51 -38.51 -47.94
CA ALA A 2 1.52 -37.37 -46.96
C ALA A 2 0.47 -37.58 -45.87
N GLY A 3 0.38 -38.77 -45.31
CA GLY A 3 -0.66 -39.09 -44.32
C GLY A 3 -0.20 -39.77 -43.03
N ARG A 4 1.10 -39.99 -42.84
CA ARG A 4 1.59 -40.76 -41.68
C ARG A 4 2.36 -40.02 -40.61
N LYS A 5 2.75 -38.76 -40.83
CA LYS A 5 3.54 -38.01 -39.82
C LYS A 5 2.69 -37.22 -38.83
N THR A 6 1.48 -36.81 -39.16
CA THR A 6 0.61 -36.04 -38.28
C THR A 6 -0.08 -36.89 -37.20
N SER A 7 -0.30 -38.19 -37.45
CA SER A 7 -0.93 -39.09 -36.47
C SER A 7 0.00 -39.48 -35.30
N ILE A 8 1.32 -39.49 -35.52
CA ILE A 8 2.29 -39.89 -34.48
C ILE A 8 2.48 -38.78 -33.43
N ILE A 9 2.42 -37.52 -33.84
CA ILE A 9 2.57 -36.39 -32.89
C ILE A 9 1.30 -36.23 -32.05
N LEU A 10 0.11 -36.45 -32.64
CA LEU A 10 -1.15 -36.43 -31.87
C LEU A 10 -1.23 -37.59 -30.86
N LEU A 11 -0.72 -38.77 -31.24
CA LEU A 11 -0.71 -39.95 -30.37
C LEU A 11 0.26 -39.78 -29.19
N SER A 12 1.41 -39.11 -29.40
CA SER A 12 2.37 -38.86 -28.31
C SER A 12 1.87 -37.85 -27.27
N VAL A 13 1.13 -36.82 -27.70
CA VAL A 13 0.54 -35.84 -26.77
C VAL A 13 -0.64 -36.44 -26.01
N LEU A 14 -1.47 -37.25 -26.67
CA LEU A 14 -2.57 -37.97 -26.02
C LEU A 14 -2.06 -39.08 -25.08
N LEU A 15 -0.93 -39.73 -25.40
CA LEU A 15 -0.33 -40.76 -24.55
C LEU A 15 0.27 -40.15 -23.27
N VAL A 16 0.89 -38.96 -23.32
CA VAL A 16 1.43 -38.27 -22.14
C VAL A 16 0.31 -37.79 -21.23
N ILE A 17 -0.77 -37.23 -21.78
CA ILE A 17 -1.95 -36.82 -21.01
C ILE A 17 -2.70 -38.06 -20.47
N GLY A 18 -2.86 -39.10 -21.28
CA GLY A 18 -3.53 -40.34 -20.88
C GLY A 18 -2.78 -41.13 -19.80
N VAL A 19 -1.45 -41.21 -19.89
CA VAL A 19 -0.62 -41.85 -18.85
C VAL A 19 -0.61 -41.06 -17.54
N SER A 20 -0.59 -39.73 -17.62
CA SER A 20 -0.69 -38.90 -16.41
C SER A 20 -2.04 -39.03 -15.70
N VAL A 21 -3.14 -39.12 -16.47
CA VAL A 21 -4.49 -39.32 -15.91
C VAL A 21 -4.67 -40.77 -15.44
N ALA A 22 -4.13 -41.78 -16.15
CA ALA A 22 -4.24 -43.18 -15.73
C ALA A 22 -3.44 -43.50 -14.46
N ILE A 23 -2.26 -42.91 -14.27
CA ILE A 23 -1.48 -43.07 -13.04
C ILE A 23 -2.19 -42.39 -11.86
N TYR A 24 -2.85 -41.23 -12.08
CA TYR A 24 -3.63 -40.55 -11.05
C TYR A 24 -4.91 -41.28 -10.67
N SER A 25 -5.57 -41.96 -11.62
CA SER A 25 -6.83 -42.67 -11.34
C SER A 25 -6.63 -43.96 -10.54
N PHE A 26 -5.41 -44.52 -10.49
CA PHE A 26 -5.13 -45.78 -9.78
C PHE A 26 -4.71 -45.59 -8.32
N THR A 27 -4.32 -44.37 -7.89
CA THR A 27 -3.73 -44.13 -6.59
C THR A 27 -4.49 -43.11 -5.70
N SER A 28 -5.55 -42.47 -6.20
CA SER A 28 -6.23 -41.40 -5.44
C SER A 28 -7.73 -41.57 -5.38
N SER A 29 -8.28 -41.47 -4.17
CA SER A 29 -9.73 -41.36 -3.96
C SER A 29 -10.23 -40.01 -4.57
N PRO A 30 -11.54 -39.88 -4.90
CA PRO A 30 -12.11 -38.62 -5.40
C PRO A 30 -11.80 -37.41 -4.52
N LYS A 31 -11.64 -37.60 -3.22
CA LYS A 31 -11.24 -36.55 -2.28
C LYS A 31 -9.81 -36.04 -2.49
N ALA A 32 -8.89 -36.90 -2.91
CA ALA A 32 -7.50 -36.51 -3.13
C ALA A 32 -7.33 -35.69 -4.43
N VAL A 33 -8.12 -35.97 -5.46
CA VAL A 33 -8.13 -35.21 -6.72
C VAL A 33 -8.64 -33.78 -6.48
N VAL A 34 -9.74 -33.63 -5.75
CA VAL A 34 -10.30 -32.30 -5.41
C VAL A 34 -9.29 -31.49 -4.56
N THR A 35 -8.55 -32.15 -3.70
CA THR A 35 -7.54 -31.47 -2.86
C THR A 35 -6.32 -31.05 -3.69
N ALA A 36 -5.91 -31.83 -4.68
CA ALA A 36 -4.80 -31.50 -5.57
C ALA A 36 -5.14 -30.32 -6.51
N GLU A 37 -6.34 -30.31 -7.07
CA GLU A 37 -6.81 -29.18 -7.89
C GLU A 37 -6.89 -27.89 -7.05
N ARG A 38 -7.47 -27.92 -5.85
CA ARG A 38 -7.48 -26.78 -4.93
C ARG A 38 -6.08 -26.31 -4.52
N VAL A 39 -5.13 -27.23 -4.34
CA VAL A 39 -3.73 -26.87 -4.03
C VAL A 39 -3.03 -26.24 -5.23
N ILE A 40 -3.37 -26.66 -6.45
CA ILE A 40 -2.83 -26.07 -7.69
C ILE A 40 -3.45 -24.69 -7.91
N GLU A 41 -4.77 -24.53 -7.76
CA GLU A 41 -5.46 -23.23 -7.80
C GLU A 41 -4.92 -22.29 -6.73
N ASN A 42 -4.79 -22.72 -5.47
CA ASN A 42 -4.19 -21.92 -4.40
C ASN A 42 -2.71 -21.56 -4.64
N LYS A 43 -1.93 -22.44 -5.32
CA LYS A 43 -0.55 -22.11 -5.71
C LYS A 43 -0.49 -21.12 -6.86
N GLN A 44 -1.39 -21.19 -7.84
CA GLN A 44 -1.50 -20.20 -8.91
C GLN A 44 -2.03 -18.86 -8.40
N GLU A 45 -3.00 -18.87 -7.49
CA GLU A 45 -3.46 -17.65 -6.81
C GLU A 45 -2.37 -17.00 -5.95
N THR A 46 -1.52 -17.80 -5.26
CA THR A 46 -0.40 -17.27 -4.48
C THR A 46 0.75 -16.75 -5.35
N GLN A 47 0.93 -17.28 -6.57
CA GLN A 47 1.96 -16.80 -7.49
C GLN A 47 1.60 -15.49 -8.21
N ASN A 48 0.32 -15.12 -8.24
CA ASN A 48 -0.17 -13.90 -8.88
C ASN A 48 -0.61 -12.81 -7.89
N ARG A 49 -0.38 -12.98 -6.59
CA ARG A 49 -0.72 -11.93 -5.61
C ARG A 49 0.36 -10.88 -5.57
N PHE A 50 -0.02 -9.69 -6.00
CA PHE A 50 0.74 -8.48 -5.80
C PHE A 50 1.02 -8.27 -4.31
N SER A 51 2.28 -8.14 -3.94
CA SER A 51 2.71 -8.03 -2.55
C SER A 51 3.05 -6.58 -2.17
N LEU A 52 3.16 -6.32 -0.88
CA LEU A 52 3.61 -5.01 -0.40
C LEU A 52 5.00 -4.66 -0.94
N SER A 53 5.91 -5.65 -1.08
CA SER A 53 7.25 -5.42 -1.63
C SER A 53 7.23 -4.98 -3.09
N ASP A 54 6.26 -5.47 -3.89
CA ASP A 54 6.10 -5.08 -5.29
C ASP A 54 5.62 -3.62 -5.44
N ALA A 55 4.97 -3.09 -4.41
CA ALA A 55 4.44 -1.74 -4.39
C ALA A 55 5.45 -0.69 -3.91
N LEU A 56 6.58 -1.09 -3.31
CA LEU A 56 7.53 -0.13 -2.75
C LEU A 56 8.15 0.74 -3.84
N PRO A 57 8.07 2.08 -3.70
CA PRO A 57 8.58 2.97 -4.73
C PRO A 57 10.10 2.94 -4.83
N SER A 58 10.61 3.10 -6.05
CA SER A 58 11.99 3.52 -6.29
C SER A 58 12.11 5.05 -6.19
N SER A 59 13.34 5.54 -5.98
CA SER A 59 13.61 6.97 -5.87
C SER A 59 15.03 7.28 -6.32
N THR A 60 15.20 8.41 -7.01
CA THR A 60 16.52 8.97 -7.31
C THR A 60 17.17 9.62 -6.08
N GLU A 61 16.37 10.02 -5.09
CA GLU A 61 16.89 10.48 -3.79
C GLU A 61 17.20 9.29 -2.89
N LYS A 62 18.26 9.41 -2.08
CA LYS A 62 18.62 8.37 -1.10
C LYS A 62 17.59 8.35 0.01
N LEU A 63 16.82 7.27 0.10
CA LEU A 63 15.91 6.96 1.19
C LEU A 63 16.49 5.87 2.08
N GLU A 64 16.24 5.97 3.38
CA GLU A 64 16.50 4.89 4.33
C GLU A 64 15.23 4.06 4.47
N LEU A 65 15.31 2.78 4.14
CA LEU A 65 14.19 1.85 4.26
C LEU A 65 14.07 1.40 5.72
N LEU A 66 12.93 1.73 6.33
CA LEU A 66 12.60 1.27 7.69
C LEU A 66 11.49 0.22 7.56
N ASP A 67 11.89 -1.02 7.69
CA ASP A 67 10.98 -2.17 7.58
C ASP A 67 10.41 -2.49 8.97
N HIS A 68 9.21 -1.99 9.24
CA HIS A 68 8.44 -2.31 10.43
C HIS A 68 7.56 -3.53 10.19
N LYS A 69 7.13 -4.17 11.27
CA LYS A 69 6.32 -5.38 11.16
C LYS A 69 4.99 -5.17 10.41
N TYR A 70 4.41 -3.97 10.48
CA TYR A 70 3.06 -3.70 9.98
C TYR A 70 3.00 -2.66 8.86
N TYR A 71 4.10 -1.97 8.58
CA TYR A 71 4.24 -1.02 7.49
C TYR A 71 5.71 -0.78 7.16
N VAL A 72 5.97 -0.26 5.98
CA VAL A 72 7.32 0.08 5.52
C VAL A 72 7.41 1.58 5.29
N VAL A 73 8.53 2.19 5.65
CA VAL A 73 8.80 3.62 5.48
C VAL A 73 10.01 3.83 4.59
N GLY A 74 9.86 4.60 3.52
CA GLY A 74 10.98 5.21 2.81
C GLY A 74 11.32 6.56 3.43
N TYR A 75 12.28 6.58 4.36
CA TYR A 75 12.59 7.77 5.15
C TYR A 75 13.61 8.67 4.47
N ASN A 76 13.31 9.97 4.37
CA ASN A 76 14.21 10.98 3.83
C ASN A 76 14.87 11.77 4.97
N LYS A 77 16.15 11.49 5.23
CA LYS A 77 16.93 12.14 6.31
C LYS A 77 17.09 13.65 6.13
N LYS A 78 17.12 14.15 4.88
CA LYS A 78 17.19 15.59 4.59
C LYS A 78 15.94 16.32 5.07
N HIS A 79 14.78 15.72 4.87
CA HIS A 79 13.49 16.27 5.25
C HIS A 79 13.04 15.87 6.66
N LYS A 80 13.71 14.89 7.30
CA LYS A 80 13.40 14.32 8.62
C LYS A 80 11.99 13.78 8.75
N GLN A 81 11.51 13.18 7.68
CA GLN A 81 10.21 12.52 7.59
C GLN A 81 10.19 11.51 6.45
N ALA A 82 9.15 10.71 6.39
CA ALA A 82 8.95 9.76 5.29
C ALA A 82 8.77 10.49 3.95
N ALA A 83 9.35 9.94 2.88
CA ALA A 83 8.90 10.22 1.51
C ALA A 83 7.63 9.41 1.21
N TYR A 84 7.56 8.18 1.71
CA TYR A 84 6.38 7.33 1.66
C TYR A 84 6.25 6.44 2.89
N VAL A 85 5.02 6.03 3.18
CA VAL A 85 4.69 4.90 4.04
C VAL A 85 3.78 3.98 3.25
N ALA A 86 4.09 2.68 3.26
CA ALA A 86 3.34 1.65 2.56
C ALA A 86 2.86 0.57 3.53
N TYR A 87 1.60 0.14 3.42
CA TYR A 87 1.03 -0.90 4.27
C TYR A 87 -0.12 -1.64 3.59
N LEU A 88 -0.33 -2.88 4.03
CA LEU A 88 -1.50 -3.67 3.69
C LEU A 88 -2.61 -3.39 4.70
N LEU A 89 -3.85 -3.28 4.22
CA LEU A 89 -5.05 -3.18 5.05
C LEU A 89 -6.08 -4.18 4.54
N THR A 90 -6.49 -5.10 5.40
CA THR A 90 -7.47 -6.15 5.06
C THR A 90 -8.83 -5.89 5.73
N ALA A 91 -9.89 -6.50 5.19
CA ALA A 91 -11.21 -6.48 5.80
C ALA A 91 -11.17 -7.03 7.24
N GLU A 92 -10.41 -8.09 7.48
CA GLU A 92 -10.20 -8.68 8.80
C GLU A 92 -9.61 -7.65 9.79
N MET A 93 -8.52 -6.98 9.42
CA MET A 93 -7.89 -5.94 10.26
C MET A 93 -8.83 -4.78 10.61
N VAL A 94 -9.76 -4.46 9.72
CA VAL A 94 -10.75 -3.39 9.96
C VAL A 94 -11.91 -3.88 10.82
N ASN A 95 -12.37 -5.12 10.60
CA ASN A 95 -13.54 -5.71 11.28
C ASN A 95 -13.20 -6.28 12.66
N GLU A 96 -12.01 -6.88 12.83
CA GLU A 96 -11.49 -7.37 14.12
C GLU A 96 -10.98 -6.24 15.02
N ASN A 97 -11.58 -5.09 14.86
CA ASN A 97 -11.24 -3.92 15.62
C ASN A 97 -11.59 -4.13 17.10
N ASP A 98 -10.66 -4.72 17.85
CA ASP A 98 -10.76 -4.93 19.32
C ASP A 98 -10.83 -3.59 20.09
N ASN A 99 -11.05 -2.48 19.37
CA ASN A 99 -11.10 -1.13 19.92
C ASN A 99 -9.91 -0.85 20.84
N VAL A 100 -8.72 -1.31 20.42
CA VAL A 100 -7.49 -1.02 21.16
C VAL A 100 -7.40 0.48 21.35
N SER A 101 -7.43 0.90 22.61
CA SER A 101 -7.37 2.31 22.94
C SER A 101 -5.98 2.86 22.71
N ARG A 102 -5.90 3.97 21.98
CA ARG A 102 -4.64 4.75 21.84
C ARG A 102 -4.25 5.51 23.13
N LYS A 103 -5.11 5.47 24.16
CA LYS A 103 -4.85 6.18 25.42
C LYS A 103 -3.59 5.64 26.09
N GLY A 104 -2.67 6.52 26.40
CA GLY A 104 -1.37 6.17 27.01
C GLY A 104 -0.28 5.80 25.99
N ILE A 105 -0.59 5.70 24.69
CA ILE A 105 0.43 5.52 23.66
C ILE A 105 0.94 6.90 23.25
N GLY A 106 2.22 7.16 23.52
CA GLY A 106 2.87 8.43 23.16
C GLY A 106 3.75 8.28 21.93
N PHE A 107 3.87 9.37 21.15
CA PHE A 107 4.87 9.45 20.08
C PHE A 107 6.28 9.24 20.61
N LYS A 108 7.11 8.53 19.88
CA LYS A 108 8.46 8.16 20.29
C LYS A 108 9.41 8.12 19.10
N LYS A 109 10.71 8.24 19.39
CA LYS A 109 11.75 8.00 18.39
C LYS A 109 11.57 6.63 17.77
N ASP A 110 11.80 6.54 16.48
CA ASP A 110 11.91 5.25 15.78
C ASP A 110 13.26 4.62 16.10
N TYR A 111 13.23 3.37 16.55
CA TYR A 111 14.44 2.64 16.93
C TYR A 111 15.31 2.27 15.74
N LEU A 112 14.74 2.24 14.52
CA LEU A 112 15.48 1.98 13.29
C LEU A 112 16.30 3.20 12.82
N LEU A 113 16.01 4.41 13.33
CA LEU A 113 16.74 5.62 12.98
C LEU A 113 17.83 5.95 13.99
N SER A 114 19.08 6.05 13.53
CA SER A 114 20.22 6.45 14.36
C SER A 114 20.32 7.98 14.50
N ASP A 115 20.09 8.72 13.41
CA ASP A 115 20.31 10.15 13.27
C ASP A 115 19.27 10.84 12.38
N ASN A 116 19.32 12.17 12.30
CA ASN A 116 18.52 12.99 11.39
C ASN A 116 17.02 12.69 11.41
N TYR A 117 16.45 12.58 12.60
CA TYR A 117 15.03 12.30 12.83
C TYR A 117 14.30 13.44 13.49
N ALA A 118 12.99 13.51 13.28
CA ALA A 118 12.10 14.41 13.98
C ALA A 118 11.82 13.93 15.41
N THR A 119 11.62 14.87 16.32
CA THR A 119 11.22 14.61 17.70
C THR A 119 9.84 15.20 18.00
N LYS A 120 9.25 14.83 19.12
CA LYS A 120 7.99 15.44 19.60
C LYS A 120 8.11 16.94 19.80
N GLN A 121 9.27 17.37 20.23
CA GLN A 121 9.58 18.76 20.56
C GLN A 121 9.51 19.66 19.33
N ASP A 122 9.90 19.16 18.15
CA ASP A 122 9.83 19.93 16.92
C ASP A 122 8.41 20.40 16.56
N TYR A 123 7.39 19.66 17.03
CA TYR A 123 5.98 20.00 16.79
C TYR A 123 5.38 20.92 17.86
N THR A 124 6.07 21.13 18.99
CA THR A 124 5.56 21.95 20.08
C THR A 124 5.51 23.41 19.64
N ASN A 125 4.34 24.04 19.76
CA ASN A 125 4.09 25.43 19.34
C ASN A 125 4.45 25.74 17.88
N SER A 126 4.54 24.72 17.03
CA SER A 126 4.90 24.88 15.61
C SER A 126 3.76 25.35 14.71
N GLY A 127 2.51 25.30 15.19
CA GLY A 127 1.31 25.50 14.38
C GLY A 127 0.88 24.27 13.58
N TYR A 128 1.61 23.16 13.70
CA TYR A 128 1.30 21.89 13.02
C TYR A 128 1.12 20.76 14.02
N VAL A 129 0.24 19.82 13.67
CA VAL A 129 0.02 18.60 14.45
C VAL A 129 0.89 17.46 13.93
N ARG A 130 1.09 16.46 14.77
CA ARG A 130 1.75 15.20 14.43
C ARG A 130 0.76 14.32 13.65
N GLY A 131 0.69 14.54 12.34
CA GLY A 131 -0.19 13.78 11.46
C GLY A 131 0.40 12.42 11.12
N HIS A 132 -0.34 11.34 11.38
CA HIS A 132 0.04 9.99 10.99
C HIS A 132 -0.03 9.84 9.46
N LEU A 133 0.88 9.04 8.89
CA LEU A 133 0.82 8.59 7.50
C LEU A 133 0.10 7.22 7.43
N CYS A 134 0.60 6.19 8.12
CA CYS A 134 -0.18 5.00 8.45
C CYS A 134 -1.03 5.29 9.69
N PRO A 135 -2.37 5.40 9.56
CA PRO A 135 -3.23 5.82 10.66
C PRO A 135 -3.26 4.81 11.80
N SER A 136 -3.26 5.30 13.04
CA SER A 136 -3.40 4.41 14.20
C SER A 136 -4.74 3.64 14.21
N LYS A 137 -5.77 4.18 13.54
CA LYS A 137 -7.06 3.50 13.43
C LYS A 137 -7.06 2.35 12.42
N ASP A 138 -6.17 2.38 11.41
CA ASP A 138 -6.00 1.28 10.46
C ASP A 138 -5.25 0.11 11.12
N MET A 139 -4.51 0.39 12.20
CA MET A 139 -3.69 -0.58 12.94
C MET A 139 -4.23 -0.90 14.34
N CYS A 140 -5.52 -0.61 14.62
CA CYS A 140 -6.08 -0.82 15.97
C CYS A 140 -6.62 -2.23 16.24
N TRP A 141 -6.37 -3.16 15.34
CA TRP A 141 -6.69 -4.58 15.48
C TRP A 141 -5.75 -5.30 16.49
N SER A 142 -4.59 -4.73 16.82
CA SER A 142 -3.75 -5.18 17.92
C SER A 142 -3.05 -4.00 18.62
N PHE A 143 -2.70 -4.17 19.90
CA PHE A 143 -1.91 -3.16 20.63
C PHE A 143 -0.52 -2.96 20.01
N ALA A 144 0.10 -4.03 19.53
CA ALA A 144 1.43 -3.98 18.92
C ALA A 144 1.42 -3.18 17.62
N SER A 145 0.48 -3.46 16.71
CA SER A 145 0.35 -2.75 15.44
C SER A 145 0.02 -1.27 15.65
N MET A 146 -0.92 -0.96 16.54
CA MET A 146 -1.23 0.43 16.89
C MET A 146 -0.03 1.16 17.46
N LYS A 147 0.70 0.54 18.40
CA LYS A 147 1.87 1.15 19.07
C LYS A 147 2.99 1.52 18.10
N GLU A 148 3.18 0.75 17.03
CA GLU A 148 4.18 1.05 16.00
C GLU A 148 3.83 2.32 15.22
N THR A 149 2.55 2.62 14.98
CA THR A 149 2.16 3.84 14.25
C THR A 149 2.59 5.14 14.93
N PHE A 150 2.96 5.09 16.21
CA PHE A 150 3.43 6.26 16.98
C PHE A 150 4.94 6.51 16.90
N TYR A 151 5.67 5.81 16.02
CA TYR A 151 7.02 6.23 15.68
C TYR A 151 7.02 7.55 14.91
N MET A 152 7.98 8.42 15.23
CA MET A 152 8.10 9.74 14.58
C MET A 152 8.45 9.65 13.09
N SER A 153 8.96 8.51 12.62
CA SER A 153 9.14 8.22 11.20
C SER A 153 7.84 8.11 10.40
N ASN A 154 6.74 7.72 11.09
CA ASN A 154 5.38 7.64 10.52
C ASN A 154 4.59 8.95 10.66
N VAL A 155 5.25 10.06 10.97
CA VAL A 155 4.62 11.33 11.32
C VAL A 155 5.13 12.47 10.43
N SER A 156 4.20 13.29 9.95
CA SER A 156 4.53 14.51 9.19
C SER A 156 3.82 15.73 9.76
N PRO A 157 4.40 16.94 9.58
CA PRO A 157 3.75 18.19 9.97
C PRO A 157 2.49 18.43 9.14
N GLN A 158 1.32 18.25 9.75
CA GLN A 158 0.03 18.49 9.12
C GLN A 158 -0.67 19.68 9.76
N TYR A 159 -1.38 20.48 8.95
CA TYR A 159 -2.28 21.49 9.47
C TYR A 159 -3.47 20.78 10.14
N GLN A 160 -3.89 21.26 11.32
CA GLN A 160 -4.93 20.58 12.10
C GLN A 160 -6.23 20.41 11.32
N GLY A 161 -6.68 21.47 10.63
CA GLY A 161 -7.90 21.40 9.81
C GLY A 161 -7.83 20.45 8.63
N PHE A 162 -6.64 20.12 8.14
CA PHE A 162 -6.39 19.08 7.16
C PHE A 162 -6.47 17.69 7.82
N ASN A 163 -5.65 17.47 8.86
CA ASN A 163 -5.56 16.19 9.56
C ASN A 163 -6.91 15.71 10.10
N ASP A 164 -7.65 16.57 10.80
CA ASP A 164 -8.95 16.23 11.40
C ASP A 164 -10.11 16.37 10.40
N GLY A 165 -9.87 16.98 9.26
CA GLY A 165 -10.83 17.30 8.22
C GLY A 165 -10.92 16.26 7.11
N LEU A 166 -10.56 16.69 5.89
CA LEU A 166 -10.75 15.89 4.67
C LEU A 166 -9.79 14.70 4.60
N TRP A 167 -8.58 14.82 5.16
CA TRP A 167 -7.64 13.70 5.25
C TRP A 167 -8.21 12.55 6.08
N LYS A 168 -8.76 12.85 7.25
CA LYS A 168 -9.46 11.87 8.10
C LYS A 168 -10.67 11.23 7.41
N LYS A 169 -11.40 11.99 6.57
CA LYS A 169 -12.49 11.44 5.77
C LYS A 169 -11.97 10.45 4.73
N LEU A 170 -10.86 10.78 4.06
CA LEU A 170 -10.20 9.87 3.12
C LEU A 170 -9.77 8.58 3.82
N GLU A 171 -9.16 8.66 5.01
CA GLU A 171 -8.82 7.47 5.81
C GLU A 171 -10.04 6.61 6.15
N GLY A 172 -11.18 7.26 6.43
CA GLY A 172 -12.47 6.56 6.62
C GLY A 172 -12.91 5.81 5.38
N SER A 173 -12.78 6.42 4.20
CA SER A 173 -13.08 5.78 2.92
C SER A 173 -12.12 4.62 2.62
N VAL A 174 -10.83 4.78 2.92
CA VAL A 174 -9.83 3.71 2.75
C VAL A 174 -10.21 2.47 3.56
N ARG A 175 -10.60 2.63 4.83
CA ARG A 175 -11.09 1.48 5.64
C ARG A 175 -12.35 0.83 5.05
N LYS A 176 -13.30 1.65 4.54
CA LYS A 176 -14.49 1.12 3.86
C LYS A 176 -14.08 0.29 2.64
N TRP A 177 -13.18 0.80 1.82
CA TRP A 177 -12.68 0.09 0.64
C TRP A 177 -11.90 -1.18 0.99
N ALA A 178 -11.17 -1.22 2.11
CA ALA A 178 -10.54 -2.44 2.59
C ALA A 178 -11.56 -3.54 2.89
N VAL A 179 -12.70 -3.16 3.49
CA VAL A 179 -13.80 -4.11 3.77
C VAL A 179 -14.51 -4.56 2.49
N GLU A 180 -14.70 -3.65 1.52
CA GLU A 180 -15.41 -3.93 0.28
C GLU A 180 -14.59 -4.76 -0.72
N ASN A 181 -13.26 -4.68 -0.65
CA ASN A 181 -12.34 -5.33 -1.58
C ASN A 181 -11.44 -6.38 -0.90
N ASP A 182 -11.78 -6.78 0.32
CA ASP A 182 -11.07 -7.81 1.09
C ASP A 182 -9.64 -7.42 1.50
N SER A 183 -8.86 -6.89 0.57
CA SER A 183 -7.48 -6.43 0.80
C SER A 183 -7.09 -5.29 -0.12
N ILE A 184 -6.50 -4.25 0.45
CA ILE A 184 -5.94 -3.12 -0.29
C ILE A 184 -4.51 -2.81 0.16
N LEU A 185 -3.69 -2.35 -0.78
CA LEU A 185 -2.42 -1.70 -0.47
C LEU A 185 -2.61 -0.19 -0.41
N VAL A 186 -1.98 0.44 0.55
CA VAL A 186 -2.02 1.89 0.75
C VAL A 186 -0.60 2.44 0.78
N LEU A 187 -0.33 3.43 -0.08
CA LEU A 187 0.90 4.21 -0.05
C LEU A 187 0.56 5.67 0.18
N CYS A 188 1.25 6.33 1.07
CA CYS A 188 0.98 7.74 1.34
C CYS A 188 2.21 8.47 1.86
N GLY A 189 2.24 9.78 1.66
CA GLY A 189 3.32 10.61 2.14
C GLY A 189 3.11 12.08 1.87
N PRO A 190 4.00 12.94 2.37
CA PRO A 190 4.11 14.32 1.94
C PRO A 190 4.71 14.40 0.55
N VAL A 191 4.34 15.38 -0.23
CA VAL A 191 5.04 15.74 -1.47
C VAL A 191 6.26 16.58 -1.08
N LEU A 192 7.43 15.95 -0.94
CA LEU A 192 8.64 16.60 -0.41
C LEU A 192 9.13 17.77 -1.29
N SER A 193 8.92 17.70 -2.60
CA SER A 193 9.17 18.79 -3.54
C SER A 193 8.32 20.04 -3.27
N SER A 194 7.21 19.90 -2.55
CA SER A 194 6.29 20.99 -2.17
C SER A 194 6.63 21.64 -0.82
N LYS A 195 7.87 21.46 -0.34
CA LYS A 195 8.35 22.06 0.91
C LYS A 195 8.15 23.58 0.91
N LYS A 196 7.48 24.10 1.97
CA LYS A 196 7.21 25.53 2.15
C LYS A 196 7.81 26.12 3.42
N GLY A 197 8.44 25.30 4.27
CA GLY A 197 9.05 25.74 5.51
C GLY A 197 9.61 24.58 6.33
N GLU A 198 9.96 24.87 7.57
CA GLU A 198 10.52 23.90 8.53
C GLU A 198 9.97 24.19 9.92
N ILE A 199 9.92 23.17 10.79
CA ILE A 199 9.56 23.31 12.20
C ILE A 199 10.63 22.69 13.10
N GLY A 200 10.70 23.20 14.32
CA GLY A 200 11.57 22.71 15.38
C GLY A 200 13.05 22.89 15.13
N GLU A 201 13.84 22.53 16.14
CA GLU A 201 15.30 22.61 16.10
C GLU A 201 15.91 21.66 15.06
N ASN A 202 15.25 20.50 14.84
CA ASN A 202 15.69 19.54 13.82
C ASN A 202 15.34 19.95 12.39
N LYS A 203 14.64 21.08 12.18
CA LYS A 203 14.26 21.61 10.86
C LYS A 203 13.48 20.58 10.04
N VAL A 204 12.43 20.03 10.65
CA VAL A 204 11.52 19.08 9.98
C VAL A 204 10.77 19.81 8.88
N SER A 205 10.83 19.33 7.66
CA SER A 205 10.21 20.01 6.51
C SER A 205 8.69 20.02 6.61
N VAL A 206 8.09 21.17 6.31
CA VAL A 206 6.64 21.34 6.15
C VAL A 206 6.31 21.31 4.68
N CYS A 207 5.53 20.34 4.24
CA CYS A 207 5.09 20.23 2.86
C CYS A 207 3.68 20.81 2.67
N SER A 208 3.45 21.45 1.51
CA SER A 208 2.16 22.03 1.19
C SER A 208 1.14 21.02 0.69
N LYS A 209 1.57 19.81 0.32
CA LYS A 209 0.73 18.74 -0.23
C LYS A 209 1.05 17.39 0.36
N PHE A 210 0.00 16.56 0.42
CA PHE A 210 0.10 15.14 0.74
C PHE A 210 -0.55 14.31 -0.37
N TYR A 211 -0.08 13.10 -0.54
CA TYR A 211 -0.68 12.13 -1.45
C TYR A 211 -1.09 10.85 -0.73
N LYS A 212 -2.03 10.13 -1.33
CA LYS A 212 -2.40 8.76 -0.93
C LYS A 212 -2.80 7.98 -2.17
N ILE A 213 -2.20 6.80 -2.35
CA ILE A 213 -2.52 5.83 -3.39
C ILE A 213 -3.18 4.64 -2.71
N VAL A 214 -4.25 4.13 -3.29
CA VAL A 214 -4.95 2.94 -2.84
C VAL A 214 -5.06 1.97 -4.00
N VAL A 215 -4.61 0.74 -3.79
CA VAL A 215 -4.61 -0.33 -4.78
C VAL A 215 -5.44 -1.49 -4.24
N ASP A 216 -6.47 -1.86 -4.97
CA ASP A 216 -7.15 -3.13 -4.78
C ASP A 216 -6.31 -4.22 -5.46
N ILE A 217 -5.83 -5.15 -4.66
CA ILE A 217 -5.00 -6.28 -5.10
C ILE A 217 -5.80 -7.58 -5.28
N SER A 218 -7.13 -7.49 -5.22
CA SER A 218 -8.01 -8.65 -5.29
C SER A 218 -8.18 -9.12 -6.74
N TYR A 219 -7.65 -10.29 -7.05
CA TYR A 219 -7.86 -10.92 -8.36
C TYR A 219 -9.36 -11.26 -8.53
N PRO A 220 -9.96 -11.06 -9.71
CA PRO A 220 -9.38 -10.62 -10.99
C PRO A 220 -9.48 -9.10 -11.26
N THR A 221 -10.01 -8.32 -10.35
CA THR A 221 -10.41 -6.91 -10.59
C THR A 221 -9.46 -5.93 -9.91
N TYR A 222 -8.20 -5.90 -10.35
CA TYR A 222 -7.27 -4.86 -9.89
C TYR A 222 -7.77 -3.46 -10.26
N LYS A 223 -7.68 -2.52 -9.31
CA LYS A 223 -7.99 -1.11 -9.55
C LYS A 223 -7.12 -0.21 -8.65
N MET A 224 -6.86 1.00 -9.13
CA MET A 224 -6.07 2.00 -8.40
C MET A 224 -6.81 3.32 -8.34
N ILE A 225 -6.58 4.06 -7.29
CA ILE A 225 -6.97 5.47 -7.17
C ILE A 225 -5.90 6.21 -6.37
N ALA A 226 -5.61 7.43 -6.76
CA ALA A 226 -4.71 8.29 -6.05
C ALA A 226 -5.37 9.62 -5.70
N PHE A 227 -4.82 10.28 -4.70
CA PHE A 227 -5.28 11.58 -4.21
C PHE A 227 -4.08 12.49 -3.95
N ILE A 228 -4.22 13.76 -4.33
CA ILE A 228 -3.29 14.83 -3.96
C ILE A 228 -4.10 15.91 -3.27
N MET A 229 -3.74 16.21 -2.03
CA MET A 229 -4.48 17.15 -1.20
C MET A 229 -3.56 18.23 -0.61
N ASP A 230 -4.04 19.46 -0.58
CA ASP A 230 -3.31 20.57 0.04
C ASP A 230 -3.34 20.45 1.56
N ASN A 231 -2.20 20.67 2.20
CA ASN A 231 -2.02 20.70 3.67
C ASN A 231 -2.59 22.00 4.26
N THR A 232 -3.89 22.19 4.10
CA THR A 232 -4.66 23.34 4.56
C THR A 232 -6.07 22.92 4.97
N ASN A 233 -6.90 23.83 5.44
CA ASN A 233 -8.30 23.52 5.80
C ASN A 233 -9.18 23.33 4.57
N ILE A 234 -8.91 22.32 3.76
CA ILE A 234 -9.70 21.95 2.59
C ILE A 234 -11.01 21.27 3.00
N LYS A 235 -12.05 21.47 2.19
CA LYS A 235 -13.40 20.96 2.45
C LYS A 235 -14.01 20.34 1.18
N GLY A 236 -15.08 19.60 1.35
CA GLY A 236 -15.88 19.05 0.25
C GLY A 236 -15.80 17.55 0.13
N ASN A 237 -15.93 17.05 -1.10
CA ASN A 237 -15.87 15.64 -1.42
C ASN A 237 -14.42 15.24 -1.74
N ILE A 238 -13.95 14.11 -1.20
CA ILE A 238 -12.59 13.58 -1.42
C ILE A 238 -12.30 13.38 -2.91
N PHE A 239 -13.28 12.94 -3.70
CA PHE A 239 -13.12 12.68 -5.14
C PHE A 239 -12.80 13.92 -6.00
N ARG A 240 -12.89 15.14 -5.44
CA ARG A 240 -12.37 16.34 -6.10
C ARG A 240 -10.85 16.42 -6.14
N TYR A 241 -10.18 15.59 -5.34
CA TYR A 241 -8.74 15.57 -5.15
C TYR A 241 -8.11 14.28 -5.72
N CYS A 242 -8.93 13.44 -6.38
CA CYS A 242 -8.42 12.25 -7.01
C CYS A 242 -7.63 12.58 -8.28
N CYS A 243 -6.65 11.75 -8.55
CA CYS A 243 -5.80 11.75 -9.72
C CYS A 243 -5.35 10.32 -10.02
N ASN A 244 -4.58 10.14 -11.06
CA ASN A 244 -3.91 8.86 -11.33
C ASN A 244 -2.53 8.77 -10.64
N VAL A 245 -1.92 7.58 -10.64
CA VAL A 245 -0.62 7.34 -9.99
C VAL A 245 0.48 8.12 -10.68
N ARG A 246 0.49 8.19 -12.02
CA ARG A 246 1.51 8.94 -12.79
C ARG A 246 1.57 10.43 -12.41
N GLU A 247 0.44 11.04 -12.04
CA GLU A 247 0.45 12.41 -11.53
C GLU A 247 1.13 12.51 -10.16
N VAL A 248 0.96 11.51 -9.28
CA VAL A 248 1.68 11.45 -8.00
C VAL A 248 3.18 11.29 -8.24
N GLU A 249 3.60 10.41 -9.15
CA GLU A 249 5.00 10.21 -9.53
C GLU A 249 5.63 11.51 -10.04
N ARG A 250 4.93 12.17 -10.96
CA ARG A 250 5.41 13.43 -11.54
C ARG A 250 5.72 14.51 -10.50
N ILE A 251 4.93 14.60 -9.42
CA ILE A 251 5.12 15.63 -8.41
C ILE A 251 6.03 15.19 -7.25
N THR A 252 6.14 13.89 -6.98
CA THR A 252 6.96 13.36 -5.89
C THR A 252 8.37 13.00 -6.31
N GLY A 253 8.58 12.63 -7.58
CA GLY A 253 9.81 12.04 -8.08
C GLY A 253 10.03 10.61 -7.59
N LEU A 254 8.99 9.98 -7.02
CA LEU A 254 8.96 8.56 -6.72
C LEU A 254 8.42 7.81 -7.94
N ASP A 255 8.92 6.63 -8.18
CA ASP A 255 8.44 5.70 -9.20
C ASP A 255 7.78 4.53 -8.45
N PHE A 256 6.46 4.46 -8.52
CA PHE A 256 5.68 3.44 -7.82
C PHE A 256 5.60 2.16 -8.65
N PHE A 257 5.60 1.03 -7.98
CA PHE A 257 5.50 -0.29 -8.61
C PHE A 257 6.61 -0.63 -9.63
N PRO A 258 7.87 -0.24 -9.41
CA PRO A 258 8.94 -0.41 -10.41
C PRO A 258 9.21 -1.88 -10.77
N SER A 259 8.86 -2.83 -9.90
CA SER A 259 8.93 -4.27 -10.19
C SER A 259 7.92 -4.74 -11.26
N GLN A 260 6.95 -3.89 -11.58
CA GLN A 260 5.87 -4.15 -12.54
C GLN A 260 6.03 -3.35 -13.83
N ASP A 261 7.12 -2.62 -14.00
CA ASP A 261 7.40 -1.86 -15.22
C ASP A 261 7.32 -2.74 -16.47
N GLY A 262 6.58 -2.27 -17.47
CA GLY A 262 6.32 -3.01 -18.70
C GLY A 262 5.22 -4.08 -18.56
N ASN A 263 4.54 -4.17 -17.42
CA ASN A 263 3.31 -4.93 -17.29
C ASN A 263 2.14 -4.08 -17.82
N PRO A 264 1.52 -4.44 -18.98
CA PRO A 264 0.49 -3.58 -19.60
C PRO A 264 -0.72 -3.30 -18.70
N LEU A 265 -1.05 -4.22 -17.80
CA LEU A 265 -2.14 -4.01 -16.84
C LEU A 265 -1.76 -2.95 -15.83
N MET A 266 -0.57 -3.03 -15.24
CA MET A 266 -0.10 -2.06 -14.25
C MET A 266 0.09 -0.68 -14.88
N ASP A 267 0.74 -0.60 -16.05
CA ASP A 267 0.90 0.65 -16.81
C ASP A 267 -0.47 1.32 -17.09
N SER A 268 -1.50 0.51 -17.41
CA SER A 268 -2.86 1.01 -17.61
C SER A 268 -3.48 1.52 -16.29
N LEU A 269 -3.36 0.78 -15.21
CA LEU A 269 -3.93 1.13 -13.90
C LEU A 269 -3.32 2.43 -13.34
N GLU A 270 -2.04 2.66 -13.56
CA GLU A 270 -1.35 3.86 -13.11
C GLU A 270 -1.77 5.12 -13.86
N THR A 271 -2.27 4.98 -15.09
CA THR A 271 -2.72 6.10 -15.93
C THR A 271 -4.21 6.42 -15.82
N VAL A 272 -5.00 5.48 -15.31
CA VAL A 272 -6.47 5.59 -15.24
C VAL A 272 -6.92 6.05 -13.85
N THR A 273 -8.01 6.84 -13.82
CA THR A 273 -8.74 7.19 -12.59
C THR A 273 -10.22 7.01 -12.83
N ASP A 274 -10.76 5.87 -12.43
CA ASP A 274 -12.22 5.63 -12.46
C ASP A 274 -12.79 5.69 -11.04
N ILE A 275 -13.33 6.84 -10.69
CA ILE A 275 -13.95 7.08 -9.37
C ILE A 275 -15.20 6.25 -9.13
N ASN A 276 -15.85 5.71 -10.18
CA ASN A 276 -17.07 4.92 -10.02
C ASN A 276 -16.77 3.54 -9.41
N LEU A 277 -15.55 3.05 -9.59
CA LEU A 277 -15.10 1.81 -8.97
C LEU A 277 -14.86 1.92 -7.45
N TRP A 278 -14.91 3.15 -6.90
CA TRP A 278 -14.57 3.47 -5.51
C TRP A 278 -15.69 4.22 -4.74
N ARG A 279 -16.87 4.36 -5.33
CA ARG A 279 -18.04 5.02 -4.71
C ARG A 279 -18.94 4.08 -3.94
#